data_11b14370e508ae9a25f3ea4e11d80092
#
_entry.id   11b14370e508ae9a25f3ea4e11d80092
#
_cell.length_a   1.000
_cell.length_b   1.000
_cell.length_c   1.000
_cell.angle_alpha   90.00
_cell.angle_beta   90.00
_cell.angle_gamma   90.00
#
_symmetry.space_group_name_H-M   'P 1'
#
loop_
_entity.id
_entity.type
_entity.pdbx_description
1 polymer ?
#
loop_
_entity_poly.entity_id
_entity_poly.type
_entity_poly.pdbx_seq_one_letter_code
_entity_poly.pdbx_strand_id
1 'polypeptide(L)' 'MTGKEMVNARNKLGFTQRQLGDALGLHWNSIARMERDELPIVKQTELALAYLLLVKKMKGGKR' A
#
# COMPACT_ATOMS: atom_id res chain seq x y z
N MET A 1 -1.84 2.32 -11.34
CA MET A 1 -2.10 3.00 -10.04
C MET A 1 -1.25 4.25 -9.94
N THR A 2 -1.82 5.33 -9.48
CA THR A 2 -1.09 6.57 -9.27
C THR A 2 -0.56 6.62 -7.83
N GLY A 3 0.39 7.53 -7.60
CA GLY A 3 0.90 7.72 -6.25
C GLY A 3 -0.19 8.12 -5.27
N LYS A 4 -1.13 8.95 -5.73
CA LYS A 4 -2.24 9.37 -4.87
C LYS A 4 -3.12 8.19 -4.48
N GLU A 5 -3.36 7.28 -5.41
CA GLU A 5 -4.13 6.09 -5.12
C GLU A 5 -3.42 5.21 -4.08
N MET A 6 -2.10 5.15 -4.15
CA MET A 6 -1.31 4.41 -3.18
C MET A 6 -1.43 5.05 -1.79
N VAL A 7 -1.36 6.38 -1.72
CA VAL A 7 -1.55 7.09 -0.44
C VAL A 7 -2.92 6.77 0.15
N ASN A 8 -3.96 6.82 -0.68
CA ASN A 8 -5.30 6.51 -0.21
C ASN A 8 -5.41 5.09 0.32
N ALA A 9 -4.82 4.14 -0.40
CA ALA A 9 -4.84 2.74 0.03
C ALA A 9 -4.11 2.57 1.35
N ARG A 10 -2.94 3.21 1.49
CA ARG A 10 -2.16 3.14 2.71
C ARG A 10 -2.95 3.72 3.89
N ASN A 11 -3.62 4.84 3.67
CA ASN A 11 -4.43 5.47 4.72
C ASN A 11 -5.60 4.57 5.13
N LYS A 12 -6.21 3.89 4.18
CA LYS A 12 -7.28 2.96 4.50
C LYS A 12 -6.79 1.80 5.34
N LEU A 13 -5.54 1.38 5.12
CA LEU A 13 -4.93 0.32 5.92
C LEU A 13 -4.49 0.81 7.30
N GLY A 14 -4.39 2.12 7.48
CA GLY A 14 -3.91 2.69 8.72
C GLY A 14 -2.41 2.53 8.90
N PHE A 15 -1.68 2.40 7.79
CA PHE A 15 -0.23 2.17 7.84
C PHE A 15 0.54 3.46 7.62
N THR A 16 1.72 3.52 8.25
CA THR A 16 2.72 4.51 7.86
C THR A 16 3.42 4.01 6.60
N GLN A 17 4.23 4.86 5.98
CA GLN A 17 5.03 4.43 4.83
C GLN A 17 5.93 3.26 5.19
N ARG A 18 6.50 3.30 6.40
CA ARG A 18 7.38 2.23 6.85
C ARG A 18 6.62 0.92 7.04
N GLN A 19 5.44 0.99 7.63
CA GLN A 19 4.63 -0.20 7.84
C GLN A 19 4.19 -0.81 6.50
N LEU A 20 3.82 0.05 5.55
CA LEU A 20 3.45 -0.45 4.23
C LEU A 20 4.64 -1.10 3.54
N GLY A 21 5.82 -0.49 3.65
CA GLY A 21 7.03 -1.07 3.09
C GLY A 21 7.29 -2.46 3.67
N ASP A 22 7.17 -2.57 4.98
CA ASP A 22 7.38 -3.85 5.65
C ASP A 22 6.38 -4.89 5.15
N ALA A 23 5.13 -4.50 4.98
CA ALA A 23 4.08 -5.42 4.53
C ALA A 23 4.31 -5.88 3.08
N LEU A 24 4.88 -5.01 2.25
CA LEU A 24 5.12 -5.31 0.85
C LEU A 24 6.52 -5.85 0.57
N GLY A 25 7.38 -5.88 1.58
CA GLY A 25 8.76 -6.30 1.40
C GLY A 25 9.61 -5.26 0.71
N LEU A 26 9.27 -3.98 0.87
CA LEU A 26 9.97 -2.88 0.23
C LEU A 26 10.48 -1.91 1.28
N HIS A 27 11.54 -1.17 0.91
CA HIS A 27 12.04 -0.14 1.80
C HIS A 27 11.06 1.04 1.83
N TRP A 28 10.92 1.70 2.98
CA TRP A 28 9.98 2.81 3.11
C TRP A 28 10.26 3.93 2.12
N ASN A 29 11.54 4.11 1.77
CA ASN A 29 11.92 5.14 0.81
C ASN A 29 11.32 4.87 -0.57
N SER A 30 11.24 3.60 -0.96
CA SER A 30 10.59 3.23 -2.20
C SER A 30 9.10 3.58 -2.17
N ILE A 31 8.47 3.34 -1.03
CA ILE A 31 7.05 3.70 -0.87
C ILE A 31 6.87 5.22 -1.03
N ALA A 32 7.72 5.99 -0.37
CA ALA A 32 7.62 7.45 -0.44
C ALA A 32 7.77 7.94 -1.89
N ARG A 33 8.70 7.35 -2.64
CA ARG A 33 8.92 7.76 -4.02
C ARG A 33 7.77 7.35 -4.93
N MET A 34 7.19 6.20 -4.69
CA MET A 34 6.00 5.78 -5.44
C MET A 34 4.83 6.71 -5.19
N GLU A 35 4.68 7.16 -3.95
CA GLU A 35 3.59 8.07 -3.60
C GLU A 35 3.77 9.45 -4.22
N ARG A 36 5.00 9.83 -4.56
CA ARG A 36 5.27 11.08 -5.26
C ARG A 36 5.33 10.91 -6.77
N ASP A 37 5.02 9.72 -7.27
CA ASP A 37 5.10 9.39 -8.69
C ASP A 37 6.52 9.48 -9.24
N GLU A 38 7.52 9.30 -8.37
CA GLU A 38 8.92 9.28 -8.79
C GLU A 38 9.36 7.88 -9.20
N LEU A 39 8.63 6.85 -8.75
CA LEU A 39 8.86 5.47 -9.15
C LEU A 39 7.55 4.89 -9.63
N PRO A 40 7.58 4.03 -10.65
CA PRO A 40 6.34 3.39 -11.11
C PRO A 40 5.85 2.39 -10.06
N ILE A 41 4.55 2.29 -9.93
CA ILE A 41 3.93 1.28 -9.08
C ILE A 41 3.62 0.11 -9.99
N VAL A 42 4.46 -0.92 -9.91
CA VAL A 42 4.32 -2.07 -10.80
C VAL A 42 3.10 -2.91 -10.40
N LYS A 43 2.66 -3.74 -11.33
CA LYS A 43 1.45 -4.52 -11.15
C LYS A 43 1.50 -5.40 -9.91
N GLN A 44 2.63 -6.02 -9.62
CA GLN A 44 2.75 -6.87 -8.44
C GLN A 44 2.50 -6.07 -7.16
N THR A 45 3.01 -4.85 -7.10
CA THR A 45 2.79 -4.00 -5.93
C THR A 45 1.33 -3.62 -5.81
N GLU A 46 0.71 -3.30 -6.94
CA GLU A 46 -0.70 -2.94 -6.96
C GLU A 46 -1.57 -4.11 -6.49
N LEU A 47 -1.27 -5.31 -6.96
CA LEU A 47 -2.02 -6.50 -6.56
C LEU A 47 -1.81 -6.82 -5.08
N ALA A 48 -0.60 -6.61 -4.57
CA ALA A 48 -0.32 -6.83 -3.15
C ALA A 48 -1.11 -5.84 -2.29
N LEU A 49 -1.21 -4.59 -2.73
CA LEU A 49 -2.02 -3.60 -2.01
C LEU A 49 -3.49 -4.00 -2.01
N ALA A 50 -3.99 -4.45 -3.15
CA ALA A 50 -5.37 -4.90 -3.24
C ALA A 50 -5.63 -6.06 -2.29
N TYR A 51 -4.68 -6.98 -2.19
CA TYR A 51 -4.80 -8.11 -1.28
C TYR A 51 -4.85 -7.64 0.17
N LEU A 52 -3.97 -6.71 0.54
CA LEU A 52 -3.95 -6.20 1.91
C LEU A 52 -5.27 -5.52 2.27
N LEU A 53 -5.81 -4.75 1.34
CA LEU A 53 -7.09 -4.08 1.56
C LEU A 53 -8.22 -5.09 1.72
N LEU A 54 -8.19 -6.15 0.93
CA LEU A 54 -9.20 -7.20 1.02
C LEU A 54 -9.11 -7.92 2.36
N VAL A 55 -7.90 -8.27 2.80
CA VAL A 55 -7.72 -8.95 4.07
C VAL A 55 -8.20 -8.08 5.23
N LYS A 56 -7.86 -6.78 5.19
CA LYS A 56 -8.31 -5.88 6.23
C LYS A 56 -9.83 -5.80 6.27
N LYS A 57 -10.47 -5.71 5.11
CA LYS A 57 -11.91 -5.64 5.03
C LYS A 57 -12.55 -6.89 5.59
N MET A 58 -12.00 -8.05 5.27
CA MET A 58 -12.52 -9.31 5.77
C MET A 58 -12.38 -9.40 7.28
N LYS A 59 -11.23 -9.03 7.81
CA LYS A 59 -11.03 -9.07 9.24
C LYS A 59 -11.90 -8.08 9.96
N GLY A 60 -12.07 -6.89 9.40
CA GLY A 60 -12.90 -5.88 10.00
C GLY A 60 -14.37 -6.27 10.04
N GLY A 61 -14.80 -7.07 9.11
CA GLY A 61 -16.19 -7.52 9.07
C GLY A 61 -16.50 -8.63 10.02
N LYS A 62 -15.48 -9.20 10.68
CA LYS A 62 -15.68 -10.31 11.49
C LYS A 62 -16.18 -10.00 12.78
N ARG A 63 -16.26 -9.33 13.25
CA ARG A 63 -16.65 -9.23 14.61
C ARG A 63 -17.87 -8.69 14.75
#